data_8048318ce78f5a41aa8d94753279ee21
#
_entry.id   8048318ce78f5a41aa8d94753279ee21
#
_cell.length_a   1.000
_cell.length_b   1.000
_cell.length_c   1.000
_cell.angle_alpha   90.00
_cell.angle_beta   90.00
_cell.angle_gamma   90.00
#
_symmetry.space_group_name_H-M   'P 1'
#
loop_
_entity.id
_entity.type
_entity.pdbx_description
1 polymer ?
#
loop_
_entity_poly.entity_id
_entity_poly.type
_entity_poly.pdbx_seq_one_letter_code
_entity_poly.pdbx_strand_id
1 'polypeptide(L)'
;SKKPSVCVSSLDALAYNISGFNGIICPIIDALRGNVYASLYKKEGDELVSLSEKECISLTDLIEKIKEKNEDVIFVGDGISKHKEALKEALPNCSFAPSHSSYPRAASVGELGLRLLESGLSHDLNTYAPIYLRKSQAEREYEERMRLK
;
A
#
# COMPACT_ATOMS: atom_id res chain seq x y z
N SER A 1 19.85 8.99 -20.71
CA SER A 1 18.66 9.63 -21.24
C SER A 1 18.31 10.85 -20.37
N LYS A 2 18.08 12.01 -20.98
CA LYS A 2 17.63 13.24 -20.28
C LYS A 2 16.10 13.31 -20.16
N LYS A 3 15.41 12.17 -20.29
CA LYS A 3 13.95 12.13 -20.19
C LYS A 3 13.55 12.19 -18.71
N PRO A 4 12.50 12.95 -18.34
CA PRO A 4 11.97 12.96 -16.99
C PRO A 4 11.48 11.56 -16.61
N SER A 5 11.64 11.20 -15.36
CA SER A 5 11.21 9.91 -14.82
C SER A 5 10.55 10.09 -13.46
N VAL A 6 9.60 9.25 -13.17
CA VAL A 6 8.92 9.19 -11.88
C VAL A 6 8.82 7.75 -11.39
N CYS A 7 8.72 7.62 -10.09
CA CYS A 7 8.52 6.35 -9.45
C CYS A 7 7.13 6.33 -8.80
N VAL A 8 6.40 5.26 -9.02
CA VAL A 8 5.07 5.02 -8.48
C VAL A 8 5.17 3.91 -7.44
N SER A 9 4.60 4.12 -6.27
CA SER A 9 4.54 3.08 -5.24
C SER A 9 3.61 1.94 -5.68
N SER A 10 4.00 0.70 -5.35
CA SER A 10 3.15 -0.46 -5.58
C SER A 10 1.81 -0.37 -4.86
N LEU A 11 1.78 0.24 -3.66
CA LEU A 11 0.55 0.46 -2.90
C LEU A 11 -0.36 1.48 -3.61
N ASP A 12 0.20 2.57 -4.16
CA ASP A 12 -0.57 3.54 -4.95
C ASP A 12 -1.18 2.89 -6.19
N ALA A 13 -0.38 2.10 -6.91
CA ALA A 13 -0.84 1.41 -8.11
C ALA A 13 -1.94 0.36 -7.81
N LEU A 14 -1.83 -0.35 -6.69
CA LEU A 14 -2.87 -1.28 -6.22
C LEU A 14 -4.16 -0.55 -5.86
N ALA A 15 -4.07 0.53 -5.08
CA ALA A 15 -5.23 1.33 -4.69
C ALA A 15 -5.90 1.94 -5.93
N TYR A 16 -5.11 2.38 -6.91
CA TYR A 16 -5.61 2.95 -8.16
C TYR A 16 -6.39 1.96 -9.03
N ASN A 17 -6.13 0.63 -8.89
CA ASN A 17 -6.91 -0.39 -9.58
C ASN A 17 -8.40 -0.41 -9.19
N ILE A 18 -8.75 0.18 -8.03
CA ILE A 18 -10.12 0.18 -7.53
C ILE A 18 -10.87 1.38 -8.09
N SER A 19 -12.03 1.13 -8.68
CA SER A 19 -12.94 2.15 -9.17
C SER A 19 -14.37 1.90 -8.63
N GLY A 20 -15.14 2.98 -8.47
CA GLY A 20 -16.55 2.88 -8.08
C GLY A 20 -16.79 2.43 -6.63
N PHE A 21 -15.79 2.43 -5.77
CA PHE A 21 -15.95 2.14 -4.34
C PHE A 21 -15.99 3.45 -3.55
N ASN A 22 -17.03 3.59 -2.73
CA ASN A 22 -17.17 4.75 -1.84
C ASN A 22 -16.82 4.32 -0.41
N GLY A 23 -15.60 4.58 0.00
CA GLY A 23 -15.04 4.19 1.30
C GLY A 23 -13.52 4.15 1.26
N ILE A 24 -12.94 3.47 2.21
CA ILE A 24 -11.49 3.31 2.33
C ILE A 24 -11.00 2.21 1.38
N ILE A 25 -10.01 2.52 0.58
CA ILE A 25 -9.26 1.54 -0.21
C ILE A 25 -7.98 1.22 0.55
N CYS A 26 -7.80 -0.04 0.91
CA CYS A 26 -6.64 -0.51 1.67
C CYS A 26 -5.85 -1.54 0.87
N PRO A 27 -4.81 -1.13 0.13
CA PRO A 27 -3.89 -2.08 -0.46
C PRO A 27 -3.08 -2.78 0.64
N ILE A 28 -2.96 -4.10 0.53
CA ILE A 28 -2.16 -4.94 1.43
C ILE A 28 -1.25 -5.87 0.63
N ILE A 29 0.06 -5.82 0.93
CA ILE A 29 1.07 -6.73 0.40
C ILE A 29 1.64 -7.53 1.57
N ASP A 30 1.73 -8.86 1.45
CA ASP A 30 2.25 -9.69 2.54
C ASP A 30 3.72 -9.34 2.86
N ALA A 31 3.98 -8.95 4.10
CA ALA A 31 5.32 -8.62 4.60
C ALA A 31 5.88 -9.71 5.53
N LEU A 32 5.27 -10.90 5.52
CA LEU A 32 5.61 -12.05 6.34
C LEU A 32 5.43 -11.82 7.86
N ARG A 33 5.35 -12.92 8.62
CA ARG A 33 5.26 -12.92 10.09
C ARG A 33 4.07 -12.10 10.63
N GLY A 34 2.92 -12.15 9.95
CA GLY A 34 1.71 -11.43 10.36
C GLY A 34 1.72 -9.92 10.09
N ASN A 35 2.74 -9.43 9.36
CA ASN A 35 2.80 -8.04 8.92
C ASN A 35 2.38 -7.90 7.47
N VAL A 36 1.93 -6.71 7.13
CA VAL A 36 1.60 -6.29 5.77
C VAL A 36 2.24 -4.94 5.46
N TYR A 37 2.60 -4.71 4.20
CA TYR A 37 2.78 -3.35 3.71
C TYR A 37 1.42 -2.82 3.35
N ALA A 38 1.04 -1.68 3.91
CA ALA A 38 -0.28 -1.10 3.74
C ALA A 38 -0.25 0.44 3.76
N SER A 39 -1.32 1.02 3.27
CA SER A 39 -1.70 2.41 3.44
C SER A 39 -3.20 2.53 3.21
N LEU A 40 -3.80 3.63 3.62
CA LEU A 40 -5.24 3.90 3.44
C LEU A 40 -5.43 5.01 2.42
N TYR A 41 -6.40 4.82 1.53
CA TYR A 41 -6.71 5.76 0.45
C TYR A 41 -8.21 5.96 0.34
N LYS A 42 -8.59 7.07 -0.29
CA LYS A 42 -9.93 7.30 -0.86
C LYS A 42 -9.81 7.78 -2.30
N LYS A 43 -10.86 7.56 -3.08
CA LYS A 43 -11.02 8.25 -4.36
C LYS A 43 -11.91 9.48 -4.19
N GLU A 44 -11.43 10.62 -4.67
CA GLU A 44 -12.17 11.87 -4.79
C GLU A 44 -12.25 12.21 -6.29
N GLY A 45 -13.36 11.82 -6.91
CA GLY A 45 -13.45 11.81 -8.37
C GLY A 45 -12.43 10.84 -8.98
N ASP A 46 -11.54 11.34 -9.84
CA ASP A 46 -10.47 10.55 -10.45
C ASP A 46 -9.16 10.57 -9.66
N GLU A 47 -9.10 11.34 -8.58
CA GLU A 47 -7.90 11.44 -7.76
C GLU A 47 -7.84 10.37 -6.67
N LEU A 48 -6.65 9.84 -6.44
CA LEU A 48 -6.35 8.95 -5.34
C LEU A 48 -5.73 9.76 -4.19
N VAL A 49 -6.48 9.92 -3.10
CA VAL A 49 -6.04 10.67 -1.93
C VAL A 49 -5.52 9.69 -0.87
N SER A 50 -4.29 9.89 -0.41
CA SER A 50 -3.70 9.12 0.68
C SER A 50 -4.23 9.63 2.02
N LEU A 51 -4.75 8.72 2.85
CA LEU A 51 -5.25 8.99 4.20
C LEU A 51 -4.24 8.62 5.30
N SER A 52 -3.22 7.85 4.96
CA SER A 52 -2.14 7.47 5.88
C SER A 52 -0.81 7.31 5.15
N GLU A 53 0.27 7.32 5.90
CA GLU A 53 1.58 6.97 5.35
C GLU A 53 1.63 5.49 4.92
N LYS A 54 2.57 5.18 4.02
CA LYS A 54 2.88 3.82 3.61
C LYS A 54 3.77 3.19 4.68
N GLU A 55 3.36 2.07 5.24
CA GLU A 55 4.07 1.46 6.35
C GLU A 55 4.09 -0.08 6.28
N CYS A 56 5.02 -0.67 7.01
CA CYS A 56 4.99 -2.09 7.34
C CYS A 56 4.39 -2.23 8.75
N ILE A 57 3.19 -2.75 8.83
CA ILE A 57 2.36 -2.77 10.05
C ILE A 57 1.87 -4.18 10.34
N SER A 58 1.65 -4.51 11.61
CA SER A 58 0.97 -5.76 11.96
C SER A 58 -0.49 -5.75 11.47
N LEU A 59 -1.02 -6.92 11.11
CA LEU A 59 -2.41 -7.02 10.69
C LEU A 59 -3.37 -6.51 11.79
N THR A 60 -3.06 -6.77 13.05
CA THR A 60 -3.86 -6.33 14.19
C THR A 60 -3.93 -4.81 14.30
N ASP A 61 -2.77 -4.14 14.22
CA ASP A 61 -2.72 -2.68 14.29
C ASP A 61 -3.40 -2.03 13.08
N LEU A 62 -3.28 -2.64 11.89
CA LEU A 62 -3.99 -2.18 10.70
C LEU A 62 -5.51 -2.26 10.88
N ILE A 63 -6.01 -3.37 11.44
CA ILE A 63 -7.43 -3.56 11.74
C ILE A 63 -7.93 -2.47 12.70
N GLU A 64 -7.19 -2.17 13.76
CA GLU A 64 -7.55 -1.13 14.72
C GLU A 64 -7.58 0.26 14.05
N LYS A 65 -6.59 0.60 13.25
CA LYS A 65 -6.59 1.85 12.46
C LYS A 65 -7.82 1.99 11.54
N ILE A 66 -8.25 0.88 10.92
CA ILE A 66 -9.43 0.89 10.06
C ILE A 66 -10.71 1.06 10.88
N LYS A 67 -10.83 0.38 12.02
CA LYS A 67 -11.98 0.51 12.94
C LYS A 67 -12.18 1.95 13.42
N GLU A 68 -11.10 2.66 13.73
CA GLU A 68 -11.14 4.06 14.15
C GLU A 68 -11.77 4.99 13.09
N LYS A 69 -11.67 4.63 11.81
CA LYS A 69 -12.27 5.41 10.71
C LYS A 69 -13.78 5.24 10.61
N ASN A 70 -14.32 4.13 11.11
CA ASN A 70 -15.76 3.79 11.08
C ASN A 70 -16.38 3.94 9.68
N GLU A 71 -15.67 3.46 8.67
CA GLU A 71 -16.06 3.50 7.26
C GLU A 71 -15.94 2.13 6.61
N ASP A 72 -16.68 1.91 5.53
CA ASP A 72 -16.53 0.71 4.70
C ASP A 72 -15.12 0.66 4.10
N VAL A 73 -14.56 -0.53 4.02
CA VAL A 73 -13.21 -0.76 3.48
C VAL A 73 -13.21 -1.83 2.40
N ILE A 74 -12.45 -1.58 1.33
CA ILE A 74 -12.11 -2.60 0.34
C ILE A 74 -10.62 -2.89 0.37
N PHE A 75 -10.28 -4.16 0.55
CA PHE A 75 -8.90 -4.63 0.48
C PHE A 75 -8.51 -5.01 -0.95
N VAL A 76 -7.29 -4.69 -1.35
CA VAL A 76 -6.70 -5.05 -2.65
C VAL A 76 -5.24 -5.44 -2.46
N GLY A 77 -4.75 -6.41 -3.23
CA GLY A 77 -3.37 -6.88 -3.15
C GLY A 77 -3.25 -8.37 -2.80
N ASP A 78 -2.04 -8.89 -2.89
CA ASP A 78 -1.74 -10.31 -2.70
C ASP A 78 -1.85 -10.76 -1.22
N GLY A 79 -1.73 -9.83 -0.28
CA GLY A 79 -1.94 -10.08 1.14
C GLY A 79 -3.33 -10.59 1.49
N ILE A 80 -4.34 -10.36 0.61
CA ILE A 80 -5.70 -10.87 0.80
C ILE A 80 -5.70 -12.40 0.92
N SER A 81 -4.96 -13.09 0.09
CA SER A 81 -4.95 -14.56 0.05
C SER A 81 -4.64 -15.20 1.40
N LYS A 82 -3.80 -14.55 2.19
CA LYS A 82 -3.32 -15.03 3.48
C LYS A 82 -4.17 -14.54 4.66
N HIS A 83 -4.70 -13.33 4.55
CA HIS A 83 -5.30 -12.63 5.69
C HIS A 83 -6.82 -12.48 5.62
N LYS A 84 -7.46 -13.01 4.56
CA LYS A 84 -8.88 -12.79 4.27
C LYS A 84 -9.81 -13.18 5.42
N GLU A 85 -9.60 -14.34 6.02
CA GLU A 85 -10.49 -14.82 7.08
C GLU A 85 -10.38 -13.96 8.34
N ALA A 86 -9.16 -13.61 8.75
CA ALA A 86 -8.94 -12.74 9.90
C ALA A 86 -9.53 -11.32 9.68
N LEU A 87 -9.42 -10.80 8.45
CA LEU A 87 -10.01 -9.51 8.09
C LEU A 87 -11.54 -9.55 8.12
N LYS A 88 -12.17 -10.60 7.61
CA LYS A 88 -13.63 -10.77 7.67
C LYS A 88 -14.16 -10.89 9.09
N GLU A 89 -13.46 -11.63 9.93
CA GLU A 89 -13.84 -11.80 11.33
C GLU A 89 -13.77 -10.48 12.09
N ALA A 90 -12.72 -9.71 11.87
CA ALA A 90 -12.47 -8.46 12.59
C ALA A 90 -13.24 -7.25 12.05
N LEU A 91 -13.56 -7.25 10.74
CA LEU A 91 -14.21 -6.16 10.00
C LEU A 91 -15.39 -6.70 9.17
N PRO A 92 -16.58 -6.87 9.78
CA PRO A 92 -17.72 -7.49 9.11
C PRO A 92 -18.17 -6.80 7.82
N ASN A 93 -17.96 -5.48 7.72
CA ASN A 93 -18.34 -4.67 6.56
C ASN A 93 -17.20 -4.50 5.54
N CYS A 94 -16.15 -5.33 5.62
CA CYS A 94 -15.08 -5.25 4.64
C CYS A 94 -15.44 -5.98 3.33
N SER A 95 -14.89 -5.46 2.24
CA SER A 95 -14.97 -6.05 0.90
C SER A 95 -13.56 -6.41 0.39
N PHE A 96 -13.52 -7.28 -0.61
CA PHE A 96 -12.26 -7.71 -1.21
C PHE A 96 -12.30 -7.51 -2.72
N ALA A 97 -11.26 -6.89 -3.26
CA ALA A 97 -11.12 -6.75 -4.69
C ALA A 97 -10.97 -8.11 -5.39
N PRO A 98 -11.43 -8.24 -6.62
CA PRO A 98 -11.23 -9.45 -7.41
C PRO A 98 -9.74 -9.78 -7.56
N SER A 99 -9.40 -11.07 -7.66
CA SER A 99 -8.01 -11.55 -7.73
C SER A 99 -7.20 -10.93 -8.87
N HIS A 100 -7.84 -10.60 -10.00
CA HIS A 100 -7.18 -9.95 -11.13
C HIS A 100 -6.73 -8.51 -10.82
N SER A 101 -7.21 -7.89 -9.75
CA SER A 101 -6.78 -6.57 -9.27
C SER A 101 -5.69 -6.64 -8.19
N SER A 102 -5.30 -7.85 -7.76
CA SER A 102 -4.36 -8.06 -6.65
C SER A 102 -2.90 -7.74 -6.98
N TYR A 103 -2.60 -7.35 -8.21
CA TYR A 103 -1.27 -6.95 -8.64
C TYR A 103 -1.28 -5.55 -9.27
N PRO A 104 -0.20 -4.76 -9.10
CA PRO A 104 -0.07 -3.48 -9.78
C PRO A 104 -0.18 -3.68 -11.30
N ARG A 105 -1.06 -2.92 -11.93
CA ARG A 105 -1.23 -2.97 -13.39
C ARG A 105 -0.33 -1.93 -14.04
N ALA A 106 0.28 -2.27 -15.16
CA ALA A 106 1.09 -1.32 -15.92
C ALA A 106 0.32 -0.06 -16.33
N ALA A 107 -0.98 -0.19 -16.65
CA ALA A 107 -1.85 0.94 -16.96
C ALA A 107 -2.01 1.88 -15.75
N SER A 108 -2.23 1.34 -14.54
CA SER A 108 -2.34 2.15 -13.31
C SER A 108 -1.02 2.86 -12.99
N VAL A 109 0.11 2.15 -13.14
CA VAL A 109 1.44 2.75 -12.95
C VAL A 109 1.70 3.86 -13.99
N GLY A 110 1.34 3.62 -15.25
CA GLY A 110 1.52 4.58 -16.33
C GLY A 110 0.68 5.84 -16.14
N GLU A 111 -0.59 5.70 -15.78
CA GLU A 111 -1.48 6.84 -15.55
C GLU A 111 -1.07 7.66 -14.31
N LEU A 112 -0.79 7.00 -13.19
CA LEU A 112 -0.25 7.69 -12.00
C LEU A 112 1.08 8.38 -12.30
N GLY A 113 1.98 7.70 -13.03
CA GLY A 113 3.26 8.27 -13.45
C GLY A 113 3.10 9.49 -14.34
N LEU A 114 2.15 9.46 -15.29
CA LEU A 114 1.85 10.62 -16.15
C LEU A 114 1.35 11.81 -15.32
N ARG A 115 0.41 11.61 -14.42
CA ARG A 115 -0.11 12.66 -13.52
C ARG A 115 1.00 13.28 -12.67
N LEU A 116 1.92 12.47 -12.16
CA LEU A 116 3.09 12.96 -11.41
C LEU A 116 4.01 13.81 -12.27
N LEU A 117 4.28 13.40 -13.51
CA LEU A 117 5.06 14.20 -14.45
C LEU A 117 4.37 15.52 -14.82
N GLU A 118 3.07 15.49 -15.07
CA GLU A 118 2.26 16.69 -15.36
C GLU A 118 2.21 17.68 -14.20
N SER A 119 2.27 17.19 -12.96
CA SER A 119 2.41 18.03 -11.76
C SER A 119 3.80 18.63 -11.57
N GLY A 120 4.74 18.34 -12.46
CA GLY A 120 6.12 18.82 -12.41
C GLY A 120 7.05 17.98 -11.54
N LEU A 121 6.59 16.85 -10.99
CA LEU A 121 7.44 15.95 -10.22
C LEU A 121 8.32 15.14 -11.17
N SER A 122 9.62 15.12 -10.87
CA SER A 122 10.56 14.21 -11.53
C SER A 122 11.58 13.70 -10.53
N HIS A 123 12.01 12.46 -10.70
CA HIS A 123 13.03 11.82 -9.88
C HIS A 123 14.34 11.68 -10.68
N ASP A 124 15.47 11.95 -10.04
CA ASP A 124 16.76 11.63 -10.62
C ASP A 124 17.03 10.13 -10.49
N LEU A 125 17.11 9.45 -11.62
CA LEU A 125 17.37 8.01 -11.68
C LEU A 125 18.72 7.60 -11.05
N ASN A 126 19.67 8.51 -10.93
CA ASN A 126 20.96 8.20 -10.34
C ASN A 126 20.92 8.19 -8.81
N THR A 127 19.95 8.89 -8.23
CA THR A 127 19.80 9.00 -6.75
C THR A 127 18.60 8.24 -6.23
N TYR A 128 17.72 7.77 -7.12
CA TYR A 128 16.54 7.04 -6.73
C TYR A 128 16.87 5.64 -6.23
N ALA A 129 16.36 5.33 -5.05
CA ALA A 129 16.44 4.00 -4.45
C ALA A 129 15.05 3.48 -4.08
N PRO A 130 14.83 2.17 -4.06
CA PRO A 130 13.59 1.58 -3.54
C PRO A 130 13.33 2.05 -2.11
N ILE A 131 12.06 2.31 -1.80
CA ILE A 131 11.66 2.68 -0.44
C ILE A 131 11.54 1.38 0.38
N TYR A 132 12.49 1.15 1.28
CA TYR A 132 12.47 0.02 2.20
C TYR A 132 11.65 0.37 3.44
N LEU A 133 10.36 0.08 3.43
CA LEU A 133 9.46 0.29 4.58
C LEU A 133 9.77 -0.63 5.78
N ARG A 134 10.58 -1.64 5.56
CA ARG A 134 11.02 -2.59 6.59
C ARG A 134 12.53 -2.77 6.50
N LYS A 135 13.22 -2.67 7.63
CA LYS A 135 14.64 -3.00 7.75
C LYS A 135 14.89 -4.47 7.40
N SER A 136 16.03 -4.77 6.82
CA SER A 136 16.42 -6.14 6.52
C SER A 136 16.44 -7.00 7.80
N GLN A 137 16.39 -8.33 7.66
CA GLN A 137 16.46 -9.22 8.82
C GLN A 137 17.79 -9.05 9.56
N ALA A 138 18.88 -8.90 8.82
CA ALA A 138 20.21 -8.71 9.39
C ALA A 138 20.33 -7.42 10.21
N GLU A 139 19.77 -6.32 9.73
CA GLU A 139 19.73 -5.04 10.46
C GLU A 139 18.92 -5.14 11.75
N ARG A 140 17.77 -5.81 11.72
CA ARG A 140 16.94 -6.01 12.91
C ARG A 140 17.63 -6.89 13.95
N GLU A 141 18.25 -8.01 13.53
CA GLU A 141 19.00 -8.90 14.42
C GLU A 141 20.23 -8.20 15.01
N TYR A 142 20.89 -7.34 14.23
CA TYR A 142 22.00 -6.52 14.71
C TYR A 142 21.53 -5.53 15.78
N GLU A 143 20.45 -4.79 15.54
CA GLU A 143 19.89 -3.84 16.50
C GLU A 143 19.43 -4.53 17.79
N GLU A 144 18.82 -5.71 17.69
CA GLU A 144 18.40 -6.49 18.84
C GLU A 144 19.59 -6.92 19.71
N ARG A 145 20.66 -7.39 19.08
CA ARG A 145 21.93 -7.72 19.80
C ARG A 145 22.58 -6.51 20.46
N MET A 146 22.46 -5.33 19.84
CA MET A 146 23.01 -4.09 20.41
C MET A 146 22.19 -3.55 21.57
N ARG A 147 20.89 -3.83 21.62
CA ARG A 147 20.01 -3.47 22.75
C ARG A 147 20.19 -4.36 23.97
N LEU A 148 20.72 -5.57 23.79
CA LEU A 148 20.96 -6.55 24.85
C LEU A 148 22.36 -6.43 25.49
N LYS A 149 23.19 -5.47 25.05
CA LYS A 149 24.48 -5.09 25.63
C LYS A 149 24.38 -3.80 26.42
#